data_2d67c11e3e04d895ccb161c98a015c65
#
_entry.id   2d67c11e3e04d895ccb161c98a015c65
#
_cell.length_a   1.000
_cell.length_b   1.000
_cell.length_c   1.000
_cell.angle_alpha   90.00
_cell.angle_beta   90.00
_cell.angle_gamma   90.00
#
_symmetry.space_group_name_H-M   'P 1'
#
loop_
_entity.id
_entity.type
_entity.pdbx_description
1 polymer ?
#
loop_
_entity_poly.entity_id
_entity_poly.type
_entity_poly.pdbx_seq_one_letter_code
_entity_poly.pdbx_strand_id
1 'polypeptide(L)'
;EKERSMWAAAILAKMLPKGHLFGHRIAFFLRADNELYQTINTALIRLEYFDIFKNTDEHIERLNHYQPTIVVAPASMLIELSKRLKAGDLSISPQKIVSVAEILEDSDRIRISSAFKLPIIDQVYQATEGFLACTCSAGHLHLNEDIIFVEKEYMDEHRFYPVITDFKRSSQPVYRYKLNDILVENPEPCSCGYHYTRIDKVEGRSDDIFYFEGQDGGQVTIYPDFIRRCILFVENVGDYQVKQHSEKIVEVCLSQRDEQVEAAITAQFQLLAQQKQFKVPEIHFSDYHWDTSRKLKRIQRL
;
A
#
# COMPACT_ATOMS: atom_id res chain seq x y z
N GLU A 1 12.04 14.31 -21.07
CA GLU A 1 10.90 13.77 -21.84
C GLU A 1 11.09 12.29 -22.18
N LYS A 2 12.20 11.90 -22.80
CA LYS A 2 12.51 10.50 -23.15
C LYS A 2 12.43 9.53 -21.98
N GLU A 3 13.00 9.90 -20.83
CA GLU A 3 12.98 9.08 -19.62
C GLU A 3 11.56 8.90 -19.06
N ARG A 4 10.76 9.96 -19.06
CA ARG A 4 9.34 9.88 -18.67
C ARG A 4 8.53 8.94 -19.56
N SER A 5 8.74 9.02 -20.88
CA SER A 5 8.06 8.14 -21.84
C SER A 5 8.48 6.68 -21.69
N MET A 6 9.77 6.43 -21.44
CA MET A 6 10.27 5.07 -21.17
C MET A 6 9.66 4.49 -19.88
N TRP A 7 9.56 5.30 -18.84
CA TRP A 7 8.98 4.89 -17.57
C TRP A 7 7.47 4.59 -17.70
N ALA A 8 6.72 5.48 -18.35
CA ALA A 8 5.31 5.25 -18.64
C ALA A 8 5.10 3.97 -19.48
N ALA A 9 5.94 3.75 -20.49
CA ALA A 9 5.88 2.54 -21.32
C ALA A 9 6.17 1.26 -20.51
N ALA A 10 7.13 1.29 -19.59
CA ALA A 10 7.45 0.17 -18.70
C ALA A 10 6.27 -0.17 -17.75
N ILE A 11 5.63 0.85 -17.16
CA ILE A 11 4.43 0.65 -16.33
C ILE A 11 3.30 0.04 -17.17
N LEU A 12 3.00 0.61 -18.34
CA LEU A 12 1.95 0.07 -19.21
C LEU A 12 2.24 -1.37 -19.63
N ALA A 13 3.46 -1.68 -20.04
CA ALA A 13 3.84 -3.02 -20.46
C ALA A 13 3.64 -4.08 -19.37
N LYS A 14 3.89 -3.71 -18.11
CA LYS A 14 3.71 -4.61 -16.96
C LYS A 14 2.30 -4.63 -16.41
N MET A 15 1.56 -3.53 -16.51
CA MET A 15 0.29 -3.36 -15.81
C MET A 15 -0.94 -3.55 -16.71
N LEU A 16 -0.82 -3.44 -18.04
CA LEU A 16 -1.94 -3.74 -18.92
C LEU A 16 -2.28 -5.24 -18.91
N PRO A 17 -3.57 -5.61 -19.06
CA PRO A 17 -3.96 -7.01 -19.22
C PRO A 17 -3.25 -7.66 -20.39
N LYS A 18 -2.67 -8.86 -20.17
CA LYS A 18 -1.97 -9.59 -21.23
C LYS A 18 -2.88 -9.88 -22.40
N GLY A 19 -2.40 -9.62 -23.62
CA GLY A 19 -3.12 -9.90 -24.87
C GLY A 19 -4.09 -8.81 -25.31
N HIS A 20 -4.35 -7.78 -24.50
CA HIS A 20 -5.23 -6.67 -24.85
C HIS A 20 -4.50 -5.34 -24.65
N LEU A 21 -3.96 -4.79 -25.74
CA LEU A 21 -3.28 -3.49 -25.71
C LEU A 21 -4.20 -2.32 -26.01
N PHE A 22 -5.47 -2.59 -26.40
CA PHE A 22 -6.37 -1.58 -26.94
C PHE A 22 -7.72 -1.54 -26.21
N GLY A 23 -8.38 -0.39 -26.27
CA GLY A 23 -9.73 -0.23 -25.77
C GLY A 23 -9.82 -0.06 -24.24
N HIS A 24 -8.69 0.17 -23.57
CA HIS A 24 -8.69 0.38 -22.12
C HIS A 24 -9.17 1.78 -21.74
N ARG A 25 -10.05 1.83 -20.77
CA ARG A 25 -10.48 3.04 -20.04
C ARG A 25 -9.92 2.94 -18.63
N ILE A 26 -8.93 3.78 -18.33
CA ILE A 26 -8.24 3.78 -17.05
C ILE A 26 -8.78 4.93 -16.21
N ALA A 27 -9.40 4.63 -15.07
CA ALA A 27 -9.67 5.60 -14.02
C ALA A 27 -8.47 5.67 -13.10
N PHE A 28 -7.83 6.84 -13.01
CA PHE A 28 -6.59 7.01 -12.28
C PHE A 28 -6.75 8.05 -11.17
N PHE A 29 -6.71 7.58 -9.92
CA PHE A 29 -6.87 8.40 -8.73
C PHE A 29 -5.52 8.83 -8.18
N LEU A 30 -5.26 10.13 -8.18
CA LEU A 30 -4.04 10.73 -7.65
C LEU A 30 -4.32 12.03 -6.88
N ARG A 31 -3.30 12.47 -6.13
CA ARG A 31 -3.31 13.73 -5.36
C ARG A 31 -2.97 14.96 -6.19
N ALA A 32 -2.37 14.78 -7.34
CA ALA A 32 -2.04 15.86 -8.27
C ALA A 32 -2.09 15.33 -9.69
N ASP A 33 -2.62 16.14 -10.60
CA ASP A 33 -2.51 15.89 -12.03
C ASP A 33 -1.02 15.91 -12.42
N ASN A 34 -0.61 14.93 -13.19
CA ASN A 34 0.75 14.80 -13.64
C ASN A 34 0.78 14.69 -15.17
N GLU A 35 1.50 15.61 -15.81
CA GLU A 35 1.69 15.62 -17.27
C GLU A 35 2.16 14.27 -17.83
N LEU A 36 2.81 13.44 -17.02
CA LEU A 36 3.22 12.08 -17.40
C LEU A 36 2.04 11.25 -17.88
N TYR A 37 0.89 11.37 -17.23
CA TYR A 37 -0.28 10.55 -17.54
C TYR A 37 -1.10 11.09 -18.70
N GLN A 38 -0.99 12.39 -18.98
CA GLN A 38 -1.60 12.99 -20.18
C GLN A 38 -0.94 12.48 -21.46
N THR A 39 0.35 12.13 -21.42
CA THR A 39 1.05 11.56 -22.58
C THR A 39 0.61 10.13 -22.93
N ILE A 40 -0.07 9.44 -22.01
CA ILE A 40 -0.59 8.08 -22.22
C ILE A 40 -1.94 8.10 -22.96
N ASN A 41 -2.65 9.24 -22.96
CA ASN A 41 -3.94 9.38 -23.64
C ASN A 41 -3.76 9.27 -25.15
N THR A 42 -4.19 8.15 -25.70
CA THR A 42 -4.14 7.84 -27.13
C THR A 42 -5.51 7.36 -27.62
N ALA A 43 -5.68 7.20 -28.92
CA ALA A 43 -6.90 6.58 -29.47
C ALA A 43 -7.13 5.15 -28.93
N LEU A 44 -6.10 4.51 -28.40
CA LEU A 44 -6.07 3.09 -27.99
C LEU A 44 -6.25 2.91 -26.49
N ILE A 45 -5.80 3.90 -25.68
CA ILE A 45 -5.89 3.91 -24.21
C ILE A 45 -6.44 5.28 -23.82
N ARG A 46 -7.58 5.29 -23.13
CA ARG A 46 -8.15 6.49 -22.53
C ARG A 46 -7.85 6.49 -21.04
N LEU A 47 -7.24 7.56 -20.55
CA LEU A 47 -6.99 7.76 -19.14
C LEU A 47 -7.80 8.96 -18.66
N GLU A 48 -8.58 8.76 -17.61
CA GLU A 48 -9.30 9.81 -16.92
C GLU A 48 -8.73 9.98 -15.50
N TYR A 49 -8.36 11.22 -15.22
CA TYR A 49 -7.82 11.60 -13.91
C TYR A 49 -8.94 11.93 -12.93
N PHE A 50 -8.82 11.38 -11.72
CA PHE A 50 -9.69 11.61 -10.58
C PHE A 50 -8.87 12.20 -9.44
N ASP A 51 -9.16 13.44 -9.09
CA ASP A 51 -8.50 14.14 -7.99
C ASP A 51 -9.04 13.63 -6.65
N ILE A 52 -8.21 12.92 -5.87
CA ILE A 52 -8.65 12.33 -4.59
C ILE A 52 -9.07 13.36 -3.53
N PHE A 53 -8.78 14.64 -3.74
CA PHE A 53 -9.23 15.73 -2.85
C PHE A 53 -10.65 16.20 -3.13
N LYS A 54 -11.22 15.81 -4.27
CA LYS A 54 -12.62 16.13 -4.60
C LYS A 54 -13.59 15.22 -3.88
N ASN A 55 -14.86 15.66 -3.88
CA ASN A 55 -15.94 14.91 -3.27
C ASN A 55 -16.06 13.52 -3.91
N THR A 56 -16.17 12.50 -3.08
CA THR A 56 -16.32 11.11 -3.51
C THR A 56 -17.59 10.90 -4.34
N ASP A 57 -18.68 11.62 -4.04
CA ASP A 57 -19.94 11.48 -4.77
C ASP A 57 -19.81 11.94 -6.24
N GLU A 58 -19.04 13.01 -6.52
CA GLU A 58 -18.69 13.40 -7.89
C GLU A 58 -17.91 12.29 -8.62
N HIS A 59 -17.03 11.61 -7.91
CA HIS A 59 -16.27 10.49 -8.48
C HIS A 59 -17.16 9.31 -8.81
N ILE A 60 -18.14 9.00 -7.96
CA ILE A 60 -19.09 7.91 -8.19
C ILE A 60 -19.90 8.16 -9.46
N GLU A 61 -20.46 9.36 -9.61
CA GLU A 61 -21.20 9.74 -10.81
C GLU A 61 -20.37 9.64 -12.09
N ARG A 62 -19.14 10.20 -12.06
CA ARG A 62 -18.20 10.14 -13.19
C ARG A 62 -17.78 8.72 -13.53
N LEU A 63 -17.50 7.87 -12.53
CA LEU A 63 -17.14 6.47 -12.73
C LEU A 63 -18.30 5.68 -13.37
N ASN A 64 -19.52 5.91 -12.90
CA ASN A 64 -20.71 5.28 -13.46
C ASN A 64 -20.93 5.65 -14.92
N HIS A 65 -20.55 6.87 -15.33
CA HIS A 65 -20.60 7.28 -16.73
C HIS A 65 -19.40 6.75 -17.54
N TYR A 66 -18.20 6.84 -16.99
CA TYR A 66 -16.94 6.49 -17.66
C TYR A 66 -16.78 4.98 -17.88
N GLN A 67 -17.31 4.15 -16.98
CA GLN A 67 -17.23 2.68 -17.02
C GLN A 67 -15.81 2.18 -17.24
N PRO A 68 -14.88 2.40 -16.28
CA PRO A 68 -13.48 2.04 -16.45
C PRO A 68 -13.27 0.54 -16.59
N THR A 69 -12.34 0.13 -17.45
CA THR A 69 -11.86 -1.26 -17.53
C THR A 69 -10.73 -1.53 -16.55
N ILE A 70 -10.01 -0.47 -16.17
CA ILE A 70 -8.92 -0.52 -15.17
C ILE A 70 -9.13 0.61 -14.17
N VAL A 71 -9.04 0.30 -12.88
CA VAL A 71 -9.05 1.30 -11.80
C VAL A 71 -7.69 1.28 -11.13
N VAL A 72 -7.03 2.43 -11.08
CA VAL A 72 -5.75 2.63 -10.38
C VAL A 72 -5.99 3.66 -9.27
N ALA A 73 -5.85 3.24 -8.03
CA ALA A 73 -6.11 4.13 -6.90
C ALA A 73 -5.32 3.72 -5.64
N PRO A 74 -5.15 4.64 -4.68
CA PRO A 74 -4.68 4.30 -3.34
C PRO A 74 -5.60 3.29 -2.67
N ALA A 75 -5.04 2.47 -1.76
CA ALA A 75 -5.80 1.45 -1.03
C ALA A 75 -7.02 2.03 -0.31
N SER A 76 -6.88 3.19 0.32
CA SER A 76 -7.96 3.91 1.00
C SER A 76 -9.12 4.25 0.05
N MET A 77 -8.83 4.72 -1.16
CA MET A 77 -9.85 5.02 -2.16
C MET A 77 -10.52 3.73 -2.68
N LEU A 78 -9.74 2.66 -2.91
CA LEU A 78 -10.29 1.37 -3.33
C LEU A 78 -11.25 0.77 -2.29
N ILE A 79 -10.95 0.96 -1.00
CA ILE A 79 -11.84 0.57 0.09
C ILE A 79 -13.14 1.37 0.02
N GLU A 80 -13.07 2.68 -0.17
CA GLU A 80 -14.26 3.53 -0.29
C GLU A 80 -15.11 3.14 -1.51
N LEU A 81 -14.49 2.96 -2.68
CA LEU A 81 -15.19 2.47 -3.88
C LEU A 81 -15.84 1.10 -3.63
N SER A 82 -15.20 0.22 -2.85
CA SER A 82 -15.75 -1.08 -2.47
C SER A 82 -17.00 -0.95 -1.61
N LYS A 83 -17.03 0.02 -0.69
CA LYS A 83 -18.22 0.33 0.13
C LYS A 83 -19.36 0.83 -0.76
N ARG A 84 -19.09 1.76 -1.67
CA ARG A 84 -20.08 2.34 -2.60
C ARG A 84 -20.63 1.29 -3.58
N LEU A 85 -19.77 0.36 -4.04
CA LEU A 85 -20.20 -0.75 -4.89
C LEU A 85 -21.18 -1.68 -4.15
N LYS A 86 -20.89 -2.00 -2.86
CA LYS A 86 -21.78 -2.81 -2.02
C LYS A 86 -23.07 -2.11 -1.68
N ALA A 87 -23.06 -0.80 -1.51
CA ALA A 87 -24.24 0.02 -1.26
C ALA A 87 -25.15 0.18 -2.52
N GLY A 88 -24.62 -0.10 -3.71
CA GLY A 88 -25.32 0.05 -4.98
C GLY A 88 -25.20 1.44 -5.61
N ASP A 89 -24.46 2.36 -4.99
CA ASP A 89 -24.22 3.72 -5.52
C ASP A 89 -23.28 3.68 -6.72
N LEU A 90 -22.29 2.77 -6.68
CA LEU A 90 -21.33 2.55 -7.75
C LEU A 90 -21.71 1.32 -8.57
N SER A 91 -21.73 1.46 -9.89
CA SER A 91 -22.08 0.40 -10.84
C SER A 91 -21.03 0.30 -11.95
N ILE A 92 -19.85 -0.23 -11.61
CA ILE A 92 -18.76 -0.49 -12.55
C ILE A 92 -18.29 -1.95 -12.44
N SER A 93 -17.71 -2.47 -13.52
CA SER A 93 -17.15 -3.81 -13.58
C SER A 93 -15.77 -3.79 -14.24
N PRO A 94 -14.75 -3.29 -13.56
CA PRO A 94 -13.40 -3.25 -14.10
C PRO A 94 -12.83 -4.68 -14.26
N GLN A 95 -11.98 -4.85 -15.26
CA GLN A 95 -11.24 -6.10 -15.50
C GLN A 95 -10.00 -6.20 -14.59
N LYS A 96 -9.52 -5.05 -14.12
CA LYS A 96 -8.31 -4.95 -13.31
C LYS A 96 -8.39 -3.80 -12.32
N ILE A 97 -7.90 -4.09 -11.11
CA ILE A 97 -7.70 -3.07 -10.07
C ILE A 97 -6.23 -3.06 -9.67
N VAL A 98 -5.68 -1.87 -9.57
CA VAL A 98 -4.28 -1.63 -9.21
C VAL A 98 -4.21 -0.72 -7.99
N SER A 99 -3.70 -1.23 -6.90
CA SER A 99 -3.41 -0.45 -5.70
C SER A 99 -2.05 0.24 -5.82
N VAL A 100 -2.00 1.53 -5.54
CA VAL A 100 -0.80 2.37 -5.63
C VAL A 100 -0.65 3.28 -4.42
N ALA A 101 0.55 3.79 -4.20
CA ALA A 101 0.88 4.88 -3.28
C ALA A 101 0.67 4.62 -1.78
N GLU A 102 -0.08 3.62 -1.39
CA GLU A 102 -0.37 3.25 0.00
C GLU A 102 -0.12 1.76 0.20
N ILE A 103 0.09 1.35 1.45
CA ILE A 103 0.19 -0.07 1.81
C ILE A 103 -1.17 -0.71 1.62
N LEU A 104 -1.22 -1.81 0.88
CA LEU A 104 -2.39 -2.65 0.73
C LEU A 104 -2.32 -3.80 1.74
N GLU A 105 -3.12 -3.73 2.78
CA GLU A 105 -3.20 -4.79 3.79
C GLU A 105 -4.01 -5.99 3.27
N ASP A 106 -3.76 -7.19 3.81
CA ASP A 106 -4.45 -8.41 3.37
C ASP A 106 -5.96 -8.33 3.59
N SER A 107 -6.41 -7.74 4.71
CA SER A 107 -7.82 -7.49 4.99
C SER A 107 -8.48 -6.58 3.94
N ASP A 108 -7.77 -5.55 3.50
CA ASP A 108 -8.24 -4.63 2.46
C ASP A 108 -8.24 -5.32 1.09
N ARG A 109 -7.21 -6.10 0.78
CA ARG A 109 -7.14 -6.92 -0.44
C ARG A 109 -8.35 -7.84 -0.54
N ILE A 110 -8.69 -8.56 0.54
CA ILE A 110 -9.86 -9.45 0.60
C ILE A 110 -11.15 -8.65 0.40
N ARG A 111 -11.30 -7.51 1.07
CA ARG A 111 -12.48 -6.64 0.98
C ARG A 111 -12.69 -6.14 -0.45
N ILE A 112 -11.63 -5.63 -1.09
CA ILE A 112 -11.66 -5.11 -2.46
C ILE A 112 -11.94 -6.23 -3.45
N SER A 113 -11.21 -7.36 -3.35
CA SER A 113 -11.39 -8.54 -4.19
C SER A 113 -12.83 -9.06 -4.16
N SER A 114 -13.41 -9.18 -2.96
CA SER A 114 -14.80 -9.62 -2.78
C SER A 114 -15.81 -8.64 -3.40
N ALA A 115 -15.62 -7.32 -3.22
CA ALA A 115 -16.54 -6.32 -3.73
C ALA A 115 -16.53 -6.27 -5.27
N PHE A 116 -15.35 -6.26 -5.89
CA PHE A 116 -15.19 -6.16 -7.34
C PHE A 116 -15.23 -7.52 -8.05
N LYS A 117 -15.31 -8.62 -7.30
CA LYS A 117 -15.30 -10.01 -7.82
C LYS A 117 -14.07 -10.31 -8.67
N LEU A 118 -12.91 -9.78 -8.29
CA LEU A 118 -11.63 -9.99 -8.95
C LEU A 118 -10.73 -10.85 -8.06
N PRO A 119 -10.15 -11.94 -8.56
CA PRO A 119 -9.31 -12.84 -7.76
C PRO A 119 -7.97 -12.22 -7.40
N ILE A 120 -7.49 -11.27 -8.20
CA ILE A 120 -6.21 -10.58 -8.00
C ILE A 120 -6.46 -9.08 -7.93
N ILE A 121 -5.96 -8.46 -6.87
CA ILE A 121 -5.79 -7.01 -6.77
C ILE A 121 -4.32 -6.74 -6.98
N ASP A 122 -4.01 -6.15 -8.13
CA ASP A 122 -2.63 -5.81 -8.45
C ASP A 122 -2.11 -4.70 -7.52
N GLN A 123 -0.83 -4.70 -7.27
CA GLN A 123 -0.15 -3.70 -6.49
C GLN A 123 1.07 -3.18 -7.25
N VAL A 124 1.29 -1.90 -7.19
CA VAL A 124 2.50 -1.25 -7.67
C VAL A 124 3.23 -0.62 -6.50
N TYR A 125 4.47 -1.02 -6.29
CA TYR A 125 5.38 -0.33 -5.41
C TYR A 125 6.23 0.63 -6.23
N GLN A 126 5.99 1.90 -6.02
CA GLN A 126 6.60 3.01 -6.72
C GLN A 126 7.00 4.09 -5.75
N ALA A 127 8.20 4.63 -5.94
CA ALA A 127 8.72 5.80 -5.23
C ALA A 127 9.13 6.87 -6.25
N THR A 128 9.56 8.04 -5.78
CA THR A 128 10.15 9.09 -6.63
C THR A 128 11.38 8.55 -7.38
N GLU A 129 12.07 7.63 -6.77
CA GLU A 129 13.29 6.98 -7.24
C GLU A 129 13.06 5.97 -8.37
N GLY A 130 11.84 5.40 -8.50
CA GLY A 130 11.60 4.45 -9.57
C GLY A 130 10.30 3.64 -9.46
N PHE A 131 10.08 2.83 -10.49
CA PHE A 131 9.07 1.78 -10.55
C PHE A 131 9.69 0.48 -10.01
N LEU A 132 9.54 0.26 -8.69
CA LEU A 132 10.34 -0.66 -7.92
C LEU A 132 9.83 -2.10 -7.95
N ALA A 133 8.50 -2.29 -7.89
CA ALA A 133 7.90 -3.62 -7.96
C ALA A 133 6.48 -3.57 -8.53
N CYS A 134 6.00 -4.70 -9.04
CA CYS A 134 4.62 -4.88 -9.47
C CYS A 134 4.16 -6.33 -9.31
N THR A 135 2.84 -6.49 -9.23
CA THR A 135 2.20 -7.81 -9.12
C THR A 135 2.34 -8.59 -10.43
N CYS A 136 2.73 -9.85 -10.33
CA CYS A 136 2.82 -10.78 -11.44
C CYS A 136 1.46 -11.46 -11.74
N SER A 137 1.44 -12.32 -12.78
CA SER A 137 0.22 -13.05 -13.19
C SER A 137 -0.29 -14.05 -12.14
N ALA A 138 0.52 -14.43 -11.17
CA ALA A 138 0.13 -15.29 -10.05
C ALA A 138 -0.32 -14.51 -8.82
N GLY A 139 -0.39 -13.17 -8.89
CA GLY A 139 -0.85 -12.32 -7.78
C GLY A 139 0.23 -11.95 -6.77
N HIS A 140 1.50 -12.29 -7.02
CA HIS A 140 2.61 -11.98 -6.12
C HIS A 140 3.38 -10.74 -6.57
N LEU A 141 3.86 -9.96 -5.61
CA LEU A 141 4.67 -8.78 -5.88
C LEU A 141 6.13 -9.19 -6.16
N HIS A 142 6.71 -8.69 -7.25
CA HIS A 142 8.11 -8.89 -7.60
C HIS A 142 8.82 -7.57 -7.79
N LEU A 143 10.09 -7.49 -7.36
CA LEU A 143 10.97 -6.38 -7.71
C LEU A 143 11.17 -6.31 -9.23
N ASN A 144 11.24 -5.11 -9.77
CA ASN A 144 11.45 -4.88 -11.21
C ASN A 144 12.95 -4.89 -11.55
N GLU A 145 13.63 -6.01 -11.30
CA GLU A 145 15.09 -6.15 -11.46
C GLU A 145 15.54 -6.13 -12.93
N ASP A 146 14.58 -6.14 -13.86
CA ASP A 146 14.80 -5.84 -15.29
C ASP A 146 14.89 -4.34 -15.60
N ILE A 147 14.47 -3.50 -14.68
CA ILE A 147 14.44 -2.02 -14.81
C ILE A 147 15.48 -1.38 -13.91
N ILE A 148 15.56 -1.83 -12.66
CA ILE A 148 16.44 -1.30 -11.62
C ILE A 148 17.32 -2.41 -11.04
N PHE A 149 18.51 -2.05 -10.58
CA PHE A 149 19.34 -2.93 -9.77
C PHE A 149 19.04 -2.71 -8.30
N VAL A 150 18.83 -3.80 -7.55
CA VAL A 150 18.47 -3.76 -6.13
C VAL A 150 19.47 -4.57 -5.32
N GLU A 151 20.19 -3.89 -4.43
CA GLU A 151 20.96 -4.52 -3.37
C GLU A 151 20.09 -4.63 -2.12
N LYS A 152 20.19 -5.72 -1.37
CA LYS A 152 19.37 -5.97 -0.18
C LYS A 152 20.24 -5.78 1.07
N GLU A 153 19.91 -4.79 1.87
CA GLU A 153 20.54 -4.61 3.18
C GLU A 153 19.64 -5.25 4.24
N TYR A 154 19.93 -6.50 4.57
CA TYR A 154 19.10 -7.30 5.47
C TYR A 154 19.16 -6.80 6.92
N MET A 155 17.99 -6.77 7.55
CA MET A 155 17.78 -6.47 8.95
C MET A 155 17.64 -7.76 9.76
N ASP A 156 17.04 -8.78 9.15
CA ASP A 156 16.88 -10.14 9.67
C ASP A 156 16.81 -11.14 8.48
N GLU A 157 16.31 -12.34 8.70
CA GLU A 157 16.28 -13.40 7.70
C GLU A 157 15.48 -13.04 6.44
N HIS A 158 14.44 -12.19 6.57
CA HIS A 158 13.51 -11.88 5.48
C HIS A 158 13.33 -10.37 5.23
N ARG A 159 13.60 -9.52 6.25
CA ARG A 159 13.43 -8.07 6.13
C ARG A 159 14.69 -7.41 5.62
N PHE A 160 14.53 -6.50 4.66
CA PHE A 160 15.64 -5.72 4.14
C PHE A 160 15.24 -4.31 3.74
N TYR A 161 16.23 -3.42 3.75
CA TYR A 161 16.15 -2.13 3.08
C TYR A 161 16.62 -2.29 1.63
N PRO A 162 15.83 -1.86 0.63
CA PRO A 162 16.30 -1.85 -0.75
C PRO A 162 17.29 -0.69 -0.97
N VAL A 163 18.45 -1.00 -1.50
CA VAL A 163 19.44 -0.04 -1.99
C VAL A 163 19.40 -0.12 -3.51
N ILE A 164 18.92 0.94 -4.15
CA ILE A 164 18.58 0.93 -5.57
C ILE A 164 19.58 1.71 -6.43
N THR A 165 19.80 1.19 -7.63
CA THR A 165 20.54 1.88 -8.71
C THR A 165 19.71 1.82 -9.99
N ASP A 166 19.45 2.97 -10.61
CA ASP A 166 18.80 3.07 -11.92
C ASP A 166 19.82 3.54 -12.96
N PHE A 167 20.33 2.60 -13.77
CA PHE A 167 21.31 2.88 -14.82
C PHE A 167 20.74 3.60 -16.06
N LYS A 168 19.41 3.69 -16.17
CA LYS A 168 18.75 4.31 -17.33
C LYS A 168 18.38 5.77 -17.08
N ARG A 169 18.43 6.20 -15.82
CA ARG A 169 18.04 7.54 -15.39
C ARG A 169 19.26 8.48 -15.35
N SER A 170 19.30 9.43 -16.28
CA SER A 170 20.41 10.37 -16.43
C SER A 170 20.08 11.77 -15.91
N SER A 171 18.81 12.17 -15.95
CA SER A 171 18.38 13.52 -15.54
C SER A 171 18.48 13.74 -14.03
N GLN A 172 18.26 12.69 -13.26
CA GLN A 172 18.43 12.66 -11.81
C GLN A 172 18.97 11.26 -11.45
N PRO A 173 20.30 11.07 -11.49
CA PRO A 173 20.90 9.77 -11.25
C PRO A 173 20.52 9.21 -9.88
N VAL A 174 20.15 7.94 -9.85
CA VAL A 174 19.93 7.15 -8.63
C VAL A 174 21.00 6.09 -8.58
N TYR A 175 21.95 6.23 -7.67
CA TYR A 175 23.06 5.31 -7.52
C TYR A 175 23.23 4.91 -6.06
N ARG A 176 23.08 3.62 -5.77
CA ARG A 176 23.13 3.02 -4.44
C ARG A 176 22.33 3.82 -3.41
N TYR A 177 21.15 4.24 -3.80
CA TYR A 177 20.26 5.02 -2.95
C TYR A 177 19.48 4.08 -2.02
N LYS A 178 19.73 4.18 -0.72
CA LYS A 178 19.02 3.42 0.30
C LYS A 178 17.64 4.02 0.53
N LEU A 179 16.60 3.23 0.29
CA LEU A 179 15.24 3.61 0.66
C LEU A 179 15.00 3.35 2.14
N ASN A 180 14.06 4.08 2.72
CA ASN A 180 13.63 3.88 4.09
C ASN A 180 12.42 2.93 4.22
N ASP A 181 11.98 2.34 3.11
CA ASP A 181 10.94 1.32 3.12
C ASP A 181 11.53 -0.03 3.54
N ILE A 182 10.77 -0.78 4.34
CA ILE A 182 11.11 -2.13 4.78
C ILE A 182 10.33 -3.11 3.91
N LEU A 183 11.05 -3.98 3.21
CA LEU A 183 10.49 -5.03 2.37
C LEU A 183 10.66 -6.39 3.05
N VAL A 184 9.66 -7.25 2.90
CA VAL A 184 9.72 -8.63 3.38
C VAL A 184 9.85 -9.55 2.17
N GLU A 185 11.00 -10.21 2.05
CA GLU A 185 11.28 -11.17 0.99
C GLU A 185 10.55 -12.48 1.22
N ASN A 186 10.08 -13.10 0.14
CA ASN A 186 9.64 -14.47 0.13
C ASN A 186 10.61 -15.30 -0.72
N PRO A 187 11.36 -16.25 -0.11
CA PRO A 187 12.34 -17.05 -0.84
C PRO A 187 11.70 -18.14 -1.72
N GLU A 188 10.40 -18.42 -1.55
CA GLU A 188 9.73 -19.48 -2.29
C GLU A 188 9.58 -19.12 -3.78
N PRO A 189 9.86 -20.06 -4.70
CA PRO A 189 9.69 -19.84 -6.13
C PRO A 189 8.24 -19.43 -6.47
N CYS A 190 8.09 -18.49 -7.39
CA CYS A 190 6.78 -18.08 -7.86
C CYS A 190 6.32 -18.90 -9.07
N SER A 191 5.06 -19.33 -9.07
CA SER A 191 4.45 -20.03 -10.22
C SER A 191 4.34 -19.20 -11.50
N CYS A 192 4.57 -17.88 -11.43
CA CYS A 192 4.62 -17.01 -12.62
C CYS A 192 5.84 -17.25 -13.52
N GLY A 193 6.88 -17.96 -13.02
CA GLY A 193 8.13 -18.25 -13.72
C GLY A 193 9.14 -17.12 -13.73
N TYR A 194 8.88 -16.00 -13.06
CA TYR A 194 9.88 -14.93 -12.89
C TYR A 194 10.92 -15.33 -11.84
N HIS A 195 12.19 -15.03 -12.14
CA HIS A 195 13.30 -15.21 -11.21
C HIS A 195 13.63 -13.97 -10.38
N TYR A 196 12.85 -12.90 -10.57
CA TYR A 196 12.99 -11.66 -9.79
C TYR A 196 12.58 -11.88 -8.33
N THR A 197 13.22 -11.15 -7.44
CA THR A 197 12.91 -11.19 -6.01
C THR A 197 11.43 -11.04 -5.76
N ARG A 198 10.84 -12.06 -5.12
CA ARG A 198 9.45 -12.03 -4.68
C ARG A 198 9.39 -11.34 -3.32
N ILE A 199 8.41 -10.44 -3.17
CA ILE A 199 8.16 -9.71 -1.93
C ILE A 199 6.78 -10.11 -1.43
N ASP A 200 6.67 -10.49 -0.16
CA ASP A 200 5.37 -10.74 0.47
C ASP A 200 4.64 -9.42 0.70
N LYS A 201 5.35 -8.40 1.17
CA LYS A 201 4.78 -7.09 1.45
C LYS A 201 5.83 -5.98 1.54
N VAL A 202 5.37 -4.75 1.33
CA VAL A 202 6.00 -3.54 1.84
C VAL A 202 5.47 -3.36 3.26
N GLU A 203 6.31 -3.59 4.28
CA GLU A 203 5.88 -3.60 5.69
C GLU A 203 5.59 -2.21 6.22
N GLY A 204 6.32 -1.22 5.75
CA GLY A 204 6.24 0.18 6.18
C GLY A 204 7.55 0.88 5.98
N ARG A 205 7.73 1.99 6.70
CA ARG A 205 8.98 2.74 6.69
C ARG A 205 9.72 2.59 8.00
N SER A 206 11.03 2.76 7.96
CA SER A 206 11.85 2.79 9.17
C SER A 206 11.41 3.87 10.17
N ASP A 207 10.83 4.96 9.67
CA ASP A 207 10.27 6.03 10.51
C ASP A 207 9.02 5.61 11.30
N ASP A 208 8.36 4.54 10.86
CA ASP A 208 7.15 4.00 11.49
C ASP A 208 7.44 2.83 12.44
N ILE A 209 8.72 2.51 12.69
CA ILE A 209 9.15 1.54 13.71
C ILE A 209 8.87 2.12 15.09
N PHE A 210 8.22 1.32 15.96
CA PHE A 210 7.98 1.68 17.35
C PHE A 210 9.13 1.25 18.23
N TYR A 211 9.44 2.05 19.23
CA TYR A 211 10.44 1.76 20.24
C TYR A 211 9.80 1.77 21.60
N PHE A 212 10.04 0.74 22.40
CA PHE A 212 9.52 0.63 23.75
C PHE A 212 10.65 0.39 24.75
N GLU A 213 10.41 0.77 25.98
CA GLU A 213 11.32 0.47 27.10
C GLU A 213 11.28 -1.03 27.40
N GLY A 214 12.42 -1.70 27.30
CA GLY A 214 12.58 -3.12 27.63
C GLY A 214 12.41 -3.36 29.14
N GLN A 215 12.11 -4.61 29.51
CA GLN A 215 12.01 -5.01 30.92
C GLN A 215 13.36 -4.93 31.64
N ASP A 216 14.45 -5.05 30.89
CA ASP A 216 15.84 -4.90 31.35
C ASP A 216 16.33 -3.44 31.34
N GLY A 217 15.51 -2.49 30.96
CA GLY A 217 15.82 -1.07 30.80
C GLY A 217 16.47 -0.69 29.47
N GLY A 218 16.68 -1.66 28.57
CA GLY A 218 17.10 -1.40 27.20
C GLY A 218 15.95 -0.91 26.32
N GLN A 219 16.24 -0.60 25.05
CA GLN A 219 15.21 -0.25 24.06
C GLN A 219 14.85 -1.47 23.21
N VAL A 220 13.56 -1.73 23.07
CA VAL A 220 13.03 -2.82 22.23
C VAL A 220 12.41 -2.24 20.97
N THR A 221 12.83 -2.76 19.80
CA THR A 221 12.36 -2.37 18.49
C THR A 221 11.18 -3.24 18.07
N ILE A 222 10.04 -2.60 17.72
CA ILE A 222 8.83 -3.28 17.26
C ILE A 222 8.46 -2.77 15.86
N TYR A 223 8.50 -3.66 14.89
CA TYR A 223 8.15 -3.34 13.50
C TYR A 223 6.65 -3.11 13.34
N PRO A 224 6.23 -2.31 12.33
CA PRO A 224 4.83 -1.94 12.12
C PRO A 224 3.87 -3.14 12.02
N ASP A 225 4.33 -4.27 11.48
CA ASP A 225 3.53 -5.47 11.35
C ASP A 225 3.08 -6.07 12.69
N PHE A 226 3.94 -6.04 13.71
CA PHE A 226 3.56 -6.51 15.04
C PHE A 226 2.48 -5.63 15.66
N ILE A 227 2.60 -4.31 15.49
CA ILE A 227 1.59 -3.35 15.96
C ILE A 227 0.27 -3.57 15.21
N ARG A 228 0.33 -3.76 13.90
CA ARG A 228 -0.84 -4.05 13.05
C ARG A 228 -1.57 -5.29 13.52
N ARG A 229 -0.86 -6.36 13.89
CA ARG A 229 -1.46 -7.60 14.41
C ARG A 229 -2.22 -7.40 15.70
N CYS A 230 -1.78 -6.50 16.58
CA CYS A 230 -2.53 -6.18 17.81
C CYS A 230 -3.94 -5.65 17.50
N ILE A 231 -4.15 -5.09 16.32
CA ILE A 231 -5.44 -4.59 15.87
C ILE A 231 -6.19 -5.66 15.06
N LEU A 232 -5.53 -6.29 14.08
CA LEU A 232 -6.19 -7.20 13.13
C LEU A 232 -6.67 -8.52 13.77
N PHE A 233 -6.14 -8.91 14.94
CA PHE A 233 -6.58 -10.09 15.66
C PHE A 233 -7.81 -9.82 16.54
N VAL A 234 -8.31 -8.60 16.55
CA VAL A 234 -9.55 -8.22 17.24
C VAL A 234 -10.67 -8.08 16.21
N GLU A 235 -11.81 -8.70 16.49
CA GLU A 235 -13.00 -8.62 15.64
C GLU A 235 -13.67 -7.23 15.74
N ASN A 236 -14.36 -6.82 14.68
CA ASN A 236 -15.17 -5.61 14.63
C ASN A 236 -14.43 -4.28 14.82
N VAL A 237 -13.14 -4.22 14.53
CA VAL A 237 -12.33 -2.99 14.71
C VAL A 237 -12.72 -1.87 13.72
N GLY A 238 -13.15 -2.20 12.50
CA GLY A 238 -13.39 -1.20 11.46
C GLY A 238 -12.11 -0.56 10.91
N ASP A 239 -12.18 0.75 10.62
CA ASP A 239 -10.98 1.51 10.21
C ASP A 239 -10.23 1.99 11.45
N TYR A 240 -8.88 2.00 11.37
CA TYR A 240 -8.03 2.30 12.52
C TYR A 240 -6.75 3.04 12.15
N GLN A 241 -6.13 3.65 13.15
CA GLN A 241 -4.77 4.16 13.13
C GLN A 241 -4.11 3.99 14.49
N VAL A 242 -2.83 3.63 14.52
CA VAL A 242 -2.04 3.53 15.75
C VAL A 242 -0.86 4.49 15.66
N LYS A 243 -0.73 5.34 16.67
CA LYS A 243 0.32 6.37 16.75
C LYS A 243 1.14 6.17 18.02
N GLN A 244 2.45 6.12 17.87
CA GLN A 244 3.34 6.18 19.02
C GLN A 244 3.76 7.63 19.28
N HIS A 245 3.40 8.16 20.45
CA HIS A 245 3.80 9.49 20.89
C HIS A 245 5.12 9.46 21.66
N SER A 246 5.40 8.37 22.35
CA SER A 246 6.65 8.12 23.06
C SER A 246 6.84 6.63 23.32
N GLU A 247 7.96 6.23 23.88
CA GLU A 247 8.18 4.83 24.30
C GLU A 247 7.15 4.30 25.31
N LYS A 248 6.39 5.19 25.95
CA LYS A 248 5.42 4.88 27.00
C LYS A 248 3.97 5.13 26.59
N ILE A 249 3.72 5.81 25.49
CA ILE A 249 2.37 6.26 25.11
C ILE A 249 2.07 5.87 23.67
N VAL A 250 0.98 5.12 23.49
CA VAL A 250 0.42 4.75 22.20
C VAL A 250 -1.02 5.21 22.14
N GLU A 251 -1.40 5.87 21.05
CA GLU A 251 -2.77 6.24 20.73
C GLU A 251 -3.32 5.27 19.67
N VAL A 252 -4.49 4.71 19.95
CA VAL A 252 -5.25 3.86 19.01
C VAL A 252 -6.53 4.59 18.63
N CYS A 253 -6.62 5.01 17.35
CA CYS A 253 -7.78 5.67 16.81
C CYS A 253 -8.67 4.63 16.12
N LEU A 254 -9.96 4.58 16.45
CA LEU A 254 -10.93 3.61 15.95
C LEU A 254 -12.14 4.29 15.33
N SER A 255 -12.61 3.79 14.18
CA SER A 255 -13.84 4.30 13.54
C SER A 255 -15.11 3.85 14.25
N GLN A 256 -15.02 2.78 15.02
CA GLN A 256 -16.08 2.27 15.88
C GLN A 256 -15.46 1.97 17.24
N ARG A 257 -15.79 2.76 18.24
CA ARG A 257 -15.31 2.59 19.60
C ARG A 257 -16.28 1.73 20.38
N ASP A 258 -15.75 0.72 21.02
CA ASP A 258 -16.48 -0.19 21.90
C ASP A 258 -15.54 -0.67 23.02
N GLU A 259 -16.02 -0.69 24.25
CA GLU A 259 -15.21 -1.07 25.41
C GLU A 259 -14.62 -2.49 25.30
N GLN A 260 -15.35 -3.42 24.67
CA GLN A 260 -14.87 -4.79 24.48
C GLN A 260 -13.74 -4.82 23.44
N VAL A 261 -13.86 -4.05 22.35
CA VAL A 261 -12.82 -3.90 21.32
C VAL A 261 -11.58 -3.25 21.92
N GLU A 262 -11.72 -2.16 22.69
CA GLU A 262 -10.61 -1.46 23.36
C GLU A 262 -9.88 -2.39 24.35
N ALA A 263 -10.64 -3.15 25.14
CA ALA A 263 -10.07 -4.13 26.08
C ALA A 263 -9.33 -5.26 25.34
N ALA A 264 -9.89 -5.77 24.25
CA ALA A 264 -9.26 -6.81 23.44
C ALA A 264 -7.96 -6.32 22.78
N ILE A 265 -7.94 -5.10 22.25
CA ILE A 265 -6.72 -4.47 21.70
C ILE A 265 -5.66 -4.33 22.80
N THR A 266 -6.06 -3.84 23.97
CA THR A 266 -5.14 -3.71 25.13
C THR A 266 -4.53 -5.06 25.48
N ALA A 267 -5.33 -6.14 25.50
CA ALA A 267 -4.84 -7.49 25.76
C ALA A 267 -3.83 -7.95 24.70
N GLN A 268 -4.03 -7.62 23.42
CA GLN A 268 -3.06 -7.93 22.35
C GLN A 268 -1.73 -7.19 22.54
N PHE A 269 -1.74 -5.93 22.95
CA PHE A 269 -0.52 -5.20 23.30
C PHE A 269 0.20 -5.81 24.51
N GLN A 270 -0.53 -6.26 25.52
CA GLN A 270 0.03 -6.96 26.68
C GLN A 270 0.71 -8.28 26.26
N LEU A 271 0.07 -9.07 25.39
CA LEU A 271 0.65 -10.30 24.85
C LEU A 271 1.92 -10.01 24.04
N LEU A 272 1.88 -9.00 23.19
CA LEU A 272 3.05 -8.59 22.40
C LEU A 272 4.19 -8.13 23.33
N ALA A 273 3.88 -7.35 24.34
CA ALA A 273 4.85 -6.87 25.34
C ALA A 273 5.51 -8.03 26.09
N GLN A 274 4.74 -9.04 26.48
CA GLN A 274 5.26 -10.26 27.09
C GLN A 274 6.17 -11.05 26.14
N GLN A 275 5.74 -11.25 24.88
CA GLN A 275 6.51 -11.99 23.88
C GLN A 275 7.83 -11.30 23.51
N LYS A 276 7.83 -9.98 23.43
CA LYS A 276 8.97 -9.17 22.99
C LYS A 276 9.74 -8.53 24.16
N GLN A 277 9.37 -8.81 25.42
CA GLN A 277 10.05 -8.39 26.65
C GLN A 277 10.18 -6.87 26.79
N PHE A 278 9.10 -6.12 26.48
CA PHE A 278 9.05 -4.68 26.73
C PHE A 278 7.96 -4.32 27.76
N LYS A 279 8.03 -3.12 28.34
CA LYS A 279 7.02 -2.59 29.25
C LYS A 279 5.79 -2.19 28.48
N VAL A 280 4.61 -2.62 28.93
CA VAL A 280 3.34 -2.28 28.28
C VAL A 280 3.17 -0.75 28.29
N PRO A 281 2.97 -0.11 27.12
CA PRO A 281 2.73 1.34 27.07
C PRO A 281 1.34 1.67 27.61
N GLU A 282 1.13 2.91 28.02
CA GLU A 282 -0.19 3.48 28.22
C GLU A 282 -0.90 3.61 26.86
N ILE A 283 -2.10 3.02 26.75
CA ILE A 283 -2.85 3.01 25.48
C ILE A 283 -4.02 3.96 25.63
N HIS A 284 -4.03 5.01 24.80
CA HIS A 284 -5.11 5.96 24.72
C HIS A 284 -5.98 5.64 23.50
N PHE A 285 -7.29 5.61 23.68
CA PHE A 285 -8.23 5.39 22.58
C PHE A 285 -8.91 6.70 22.19
N SER A 286 -8.98 6.96 20.87
CA SER A 286 -9.61 8.15 20.30
C SER A 286 -10.42 7.80 19.05
N ASP A 287 -11.22 8.76 18.58
CA ASP A 287 -11.98 8.58 17.36
C ASP A 287 -11.07 8.66 16.12
N TYR A 288 -11.30 7.75 15.18
CA TYR A 288 -10.60 7.75 13.92
C TYR A 288 -11.12 8.85 12.99
N HIS A 289 -10.23 9.74 12.59
CA HIS A 289 -10.49 10.77 11.61
C HIS A 289 -9.57 10.60 10.41
N TRP A 290 -10.13 10.24 9.27
CA TRP A 290 -9.35 10.15 8.05
C TRP A 290 -9.25 11.52 7.38
N ASP A 291 -8.02 12.04 7.32
CA ASP A 291 -7.68 13.24 6.55
C ASP A 291 -7.32 12.81 5.12
N THR A 292 -8.23 13.03 4.17
CA THR A 292 -8.04 12.71 2.75
C THR A 292 -6.88 13.49 2.12
N SER A 293 -6.46 14.60 2.73
CA SER A 293 -5.30 15.38 2.27
C SER A 293 -3.95 14.69 2.48
N ARG A 294 -3.91 13.66 3.34
CA ARG A 294 -2.70 12.90 3.67
C ARG A 294 -2.79 11.47 3.20
N LYS A 295 -1.63 10.85 2.96
CA LYS A 295 -1.57 9.39 2.73
C LYS A 295 -2.04 8.68 3.98
N LEU A 296 -2.84 7.63 3.80
CA LEU A 296 -3.21 6.77 4.90
C LEU A 296 -1.98 6.07 5.46
N LYS A 297 -1.64 6.37 6.69
CA LYS A 297 -0.65 5.67 7.49
C LYS A 297 -1.37 5.09 8.69
N ARG A 298 -1.55 3.76 8.69
CA ARG A 298 -2.22 3.09 9.80
C ARG A 298 -1.33 2.95 11.03
N ILE A 299 -0.05 2.81 10.83
CA ILE A 299 0.95 2.74 11.90
C ILE A 299 1.90 3.90 11.71
N GLN A 300 2.10 4.70 12.76
CA GLN A 300 2.90 5.91 12.69
C GLN A 300 3.59 6.19 14.01
N ARG A 301 4.89 6.47 13.97
CA ARG A 301 5.60 7.11 15.08
C ARG A 301 5.61 8.62 14.84
N LEU A 302 5.28 9.40 15.87
CA LEU A 302 5.23 10.88 15.85
C LEU A 302 6.54 11.48 16.37
#